data_5d43414d720a4faa3c423e9a2498844d
#
_entry.id   5d43414d720a4faa3c423e9a2498844d
#
_cell.length_a   1.000
_cell.length_b   1.000
_cell.length_c   1.000
_cell.angle_alpha   90.00
_cell.angle_beta   90.00
_cell.angle_gamma   90.00
#
_symmetry.space_group_name_H-M   'P 1'
#
loop_
_entity.id
_entity.type
_entity.pdbx_description
1 polymer ?
#
loop_
_entity_poly.entity_id
_entity_poly.type
_entity_poly.pdbx_seq_one_letter_code
_entity_poly.pdbx_strand_id
1 'polypeptide(L)'
;ESRVKLGDVWQLGKHRLMCGDSTKESDVAKLMNGEKAELLFTDPPYGISVVSKKGNIGKGVLAKEGTYREVLGDNKFFDPTFLLSLCANQIIWGANYFHNLLPLNTKWIVWDKDRPEGTTFSDCELAWTSIKGVAVKKYKCTWNGMVREGESEKRIHPTQKPLKICKEILNDYSKKNDKILDLFLGSGSTLIACEKTNRVCYGMELDTKYCDVIIERWEQFTNQKAKKCG
;
A
#
# COMPACT_ATOMS: atom_id res chain seq x y z
N GLU A 1 -18.27 14.76 7.83
CA GLU A 1 -18.39 14.19 6.46
C GLU A 1 -17.02 14.20 5.80
N SER A 2 -16.74 13.20 4.91
CA SER A 2 -15.51 13.20 4.11
C SER A 2 -15.59 14.31 3.06
N ARG A 3 -14.46 15.01 2.83
CA ARG A 3 -14.34 15.98 1.72
C ARG A 3 -14.17 15.30 0.37
N VAL A 4 -13.75 14.02 0.36
CA VAL A 4 -13.57 13.19 -0.84
C VAL A 4 -14.82 12.36 -1.10
N LYS A 5 -15.19 12.21 -2.36
CA LYS A 5 -16.29 11.36 -2.83
C LYS A 5 -15.77 10.29 -3.77
N LEU A 6 -16.49 9.18 -3.87
CA LEU A 6 -16.18 8.14 -4.84
C LEU A 6 -16.16 8.72 -6.26
N GLY A 7 -15.15 8.41 -7.04
CA GLY A 7 -14.89 8.95 -8.37
C GLY A 7 -14.08 10.24 -8.40
N ASP A 8 -13.81 10.87 -7.26
CA ASP A 8 -12.96 12.07 -7.20
C ASP A 8 -11.49 11.73 -7.51
N VAL A 9 -10.86 12.64 -8.25
CA VAL A 9 -9.41 12.64 -8.46
C VAL A 9 -8.82 13.89 -7.84
N TRP A 10 -7.71 13.73 -7.13
CA TRP A 10 -7.00 14.80 -6.46
C TRP A 10 -5.54 14.89 -6.91
N GLN A 11 -5.04 16.09 -7.09
CA GLN A 11 -3.65 16.38 -7.36
C GLN A 11 -2.94 16.78 -6.06
N LEU A 12 -1.93 16.01 -5.66
CA LEU A 12 -1.10 16.25 -4.48
C LEU A 12 0.34 16.56 -4.96
N GLY A 13 0.62 17.84 -5.21
CA GLY A 13 1.85 18.22 -5.89
C GLY A 13 1.97 17.55 -7.25
N LYS A 14 2.95 16.67 -7.41
CA LYS A 14 3.13 15.85 -8.63
C LYS A 14 2.38 14.52 -8.61
N HIS A 15 1.82 14.11 -7.46
CA HIS A 15 1.11 12.84 -7.31
C HIS A 15 -0.36 12.96 -7.66
N ARG A 16 -0.99 11.84 -8.03
CA ARG A 16 -2.44 11.74 -8.26
C ARG A 16 -3.03 10.72 -7.29
N LEU A 17 -4.14 11.09 -6.66
CA LEU A 17 -4.94 10.22 -5.82
C LEU A 17 -6.35 10.13 -6.41
N MET A 18 -6.88 8.93 -6.56
CA MET A 18 -8.27 8.72 -6.92
C MET A 18 -9.01 7.95 -5.82
N CYS A 19 -10.17 8.43 -5.43
CA CYS A 19 -11.10 7.62 -4.68
C CYS A 19 -11.88 6.75 -5.66
N GLY A 20 -11.54 5.46 -5.77
CA GLY A 20 -12.07 4.60 -6.83
C GLY A 20 -11.95 3.11 -6.53
N ASP A 21 -12.52 2.33 -7.42
CA ASP A 21 -12.52 0.88 -7.38
C ASP A 21 -11.43 0.33 -8.32
N SER A 22 -10.36 -0.22 -7.74
CA SER A 22 -9.21 -0.76 -8.46
C SER A 22 -9.55 -1.91 -9.42
N THR A 23 -10.70 -2.57 -9.23
CA THR A 23 -11.17 -3.64 -10.12
C THR A 23 -11.86 -3.12 -11.38
N LYS A 24 -12.11 -1.81 -11.45
CA LYS A 24 -12.71 -1.15 -12.62
C LYS A 24 -11.63 -0.55 -13.51
N GLU A 25 -11.49 -1.06 -14.71
CA GLU A 25 -10.55 -0.55 -15.71
C GLU A 25 -10.75 0.95 -16.00
N SER A 26 -12.00 1.42 -16.02
CA SER A 26 -12.34 2.84 -16.19
C SER A 26 -11.76 3.74 -15.10
N ASP A 27 -11.76 3.26 -13.84
CA ASP A 27 -11.22 4.02 -12.72
C ASP A 27 -9.69 4.06 -12.79
N VAL A 28 -9.05 2.93 -13.13
CA VAL A 28 -7.60 2.87 -13.35
C VAL A 28 -7.19 3.79 -14.51
N ALA A 29 -7.92 3.76 -15.63
CA ALA A 29 -7.66 4.65 -16.77
C ALA A 29 -7.82 6.13 -16.39
N LYS A 30 -8.85 6.48 -15.62
CA LYS A 30 -9.07 7.84 -15.11
C LYS A 30 -7.95 8.29 -14.17
N LEU A 31 -7.50 7.42 -13.25
CA LEU A 31 -6.35 7.70 -12.39
C LEU A 31 -5.11 7.98 -13.22
N MET A 32 -4.80 7.10 -14.18
CA MET A 32 -3.59 7.18 -14.99
C MET A 32 -3.60 8.34 -15.99
N ASN A 33 -4.76 8.79 -16.44
CA ASN A 33 -4.92 9.94 -17.34
C ASN A 33 -4.01 9.86 -18.59
N GLY A 34 -3.93 8.69 -19.21
CA GLY A 34 -3.09 8.43 -20.39
C GLY A 34 -1.62 8.16 -20.09
N GLU A 35 -1.18 8.28 -18.84
CA GLU A 35 0.18 7.99 -18.43
C GLU A 35 0.41 6.48 -18.23
N LYS A 36 1.68 6.08 -18.25
CA LYS A 36 2.10 4.70 -17.94
C LYS A 36 3.01 4.70 -16.72
N ALA A 37 2.80 3.77 -15.81
CA ALA A 37 3.68 3.59 -14.67
C ALA A 37 4.86 2.67 -15.00
N GLU A 38 6.03 2.99 -14.45
CA GLU A 38 7.24 2.18 -14.55
C GLU A 38 7.22 0.99 -13.59
N LEU A 39 6.53 1.14 -12.45
CA LEU A 39 6.44 0.13 -11.40
C LEU A 39 5.04 0.11 -10.78
N LEU A 40 4.43 -1.07 -10.71
CA LEU A 40 3.33 -1.37 -9.80
C LEU A 40 3.93 -1.80 -8.45
N PHE A 41 3.63 -1.05 -7.39
CA PHE A 41 4.04 -1.36 -6.02
C PHE A 41 2.81 -1.28 -5.12
N THR A 42 2.22 -2.43 -4.78
CA THR A 42 0.88 -2.46 -4.21
C THR A 42 0.68 -3.55 -3.17
N ASP A 43 -0.26 -3.32 -2.25
CA ASP A 43 -0.62 -4.19 -1.13
C ASP A 43 -2.13 -4.46 -1.13
N PRO A 44 -2.62 -5.36 -2.00
CA PRO A 44 -4.04 -5.65 -2.11
C PRO A 44 -4.61 -6.33 -0.85
N PRO A 45 -5.92 -6.32 -0.64
CA PRO A 45 -6.55 -7.09 0.43
C PRO A 45 -6.32 -8.59 0.23
N TYR A 46 -6.06 -9.31 1.33
CA TYR A 46 -5.72 -10.75 1.27
C TYR A 46 -6.92 -11.68 1.38
N GLY A 47 -8.11 -11.14 1.66
CA GLY A 47 -9.33 -11.93 1.88
C GLY A 47 -9.38 -12.63 3.22
N ILE A 48 -8.63 -12.16 4.21
CA ILE A 48 -8.50 -12.80 5.54
C ILE A 48 -9.27 -12.10 6.64
N SER A 49 -10.01 -11.03 6.32
CA SER A 49 -10.76 -10.21 7.29
C SER A 49 -9.86 -9.78 8.46
N VAL A 50 -8.73 -9.15 8.16
CA VAL A 50 -7.68 -8.77 9.13
C VAL A 50 -8.19 -7.93 10.28
N VAL A 51 -9.24 -7.13 10.06
CA VAL A 51 -9.96 -6.36 11.09
C VAL A 51 -11.29 -7.04 11.37
N SER A 52 -11.51 -7.39 12.65
CA SER A 52 -12.79 -7.95 13.08
C SER A 52 -13.93 -6.89 13.03
N LYS A 53 -15.19 -7.36 13.03
CA LYS A 53 -16.37 -6.48 13.13
C LYS A 53 -16.35 -5.54 14.36
N LYS A 54 -15.54 -5.86 15.37
CA LYS A 54 -15.33 -5.01 16.57
C LYS A 54 -14.14 -4.04 16.42
N GLY A 55 -13.52 -3.95 15.25
CA GLY A 55 -12.38 -3.06 14.99
C GLY A 55 -11.03 -3.55 15.53
N ASN A 56 -10.91 -4.85 15.87
CA ASN A 56 -9.68 -5.43 16.42
C ASN A 56 -8.86 -6.14 15.34
N ILE A 57 -7.54 -5.99 15.41
CA ILE A 57 -6.61 -6.75 14.57
C ILE A 57 -6.17 -8.01 15.32
N GLY A 58 -6.43 -9.18 14.70
CA GLY A 58 -6.09 -10.49 15.28
C GLY A 58 -7.03 -10.95 16.39
N LYS A 59 -6.77 -12.15 16.94
CA LYS A 59 -7.59 -12.79 17.99
C LYS A 59 -7.03 -12.61 19.40
N GLY A 60 -6.05 -11.71 19.60
CA GLY A 60 -5.30 -11.60 20.87
C GLY A 60 -5.93 -10.64 21.90
N VAL A 61 -5.70 -10.93 23.17
CA VAL A 61 -6.15 -10.17 24.35
C VAL A 61 -5.59 -8.75 24.43
N LEU A 62 -4.56 -8.40 23.63
CA LEU A 62 -3.88 -7.11 23.62
C LEU A 62 -4.41 -6.12 22.56
N ALA A 63 -5.39 -6.52 21.75
CA ALA A 63 -6.01 -5.62 20.79
C ALA A 63 -6.98 -4.67 21.51
N LYS A 64 -6.68 -3.37 21.56
CA LYS A 64 -7.63 -2.36 22.05
C LYS A 64 -8.87 -2.37 21.15
N GLU A 65 -10.04 -2.49 21.78
CA GLU A 65 -11.33 -2.50 21.06
C GLU A 65 -11.56 -1.22 20.27
N GLY A 66 -12.17 -1.36 19.07
CA GLY A 66 -12.73 -0.25 18.31
C GLY A 66 -11.73 0.70 17.63
N THR A 67 -10.47 0.28 17.43
CA THR A 67 -9.43 1.19 16.94
C THR A 67 -9.43 1.37 15.42
N TYR A 68 -9.83 0.34 14.66
CA TYR A 68 -9.76 0.34 13.19
C TYR A 68 -11.08 0.00 12.52
N ARG A 69 -11.28 0.54 11.33
CA ARG A 69 -12.38 0.18 10.44
C ARG A 69 -12.05 -1.09 9.69
N GLU A 70 -13.09 -1.82 9.26
CA GLU A 70 -12.91 -2.95 8.35
C GLU A 70 -12.21 -2.48 7.06
N VAL A 71 -11.29 -3.31 6.56
CA VAL A 71 -10.66 -3.07 5.25
C VAL A 71 -11.64 -3.49 4.17
N LEU A 72 -12.02 -2.57 3.30
CA LEU A 72 -12.97 -2.85 2.22
C LEU A 72 -12.39 -3.88 1.26
N GLY A 73 -13.16 -4.92 0.99
CA GLY A 73 -12.76 -6.02 0.10
C GLY A 73 -11.95 -7.15 0.76
N ASP A 74 -11.49 -7.00 2.02
CA ASP A 74 -10.68 -8.03 2.71
C ASP A 74 -11.51 -9.23 3.24
N ASN A 75 -12.80 -9.25 3.00
CA ASN A 75 -13.70 -10.36 3.35
C ASN A 75 -14.01 -11.29 2.17
N LYS A 76 -13.36 -11.11 1.03
CA LYS A 76 -13.55 -11.91 -0.19
C LYS A 76 -12.19 -12.29 -0.76
N PHE A 77 -12.15 -13.42 -1.45
CA PHE A 77 -11.00 -13.83 -2.23
C PHE A 77 -10.62 -12.73 -3.22
N PHE A 78 -9.34 -12.37 -3.26
CA PHE A 78 -8.80 -11.38 -4.18
C PHE A 78 -8.06 -12.07 -5.33
N ASP A 79 -8.45 -11.75 -6.56
CA ASP A 79 -7.74 -12.20 -7.77
C ASP A 79 -6.77 -11.12 -8.24
N PRO A 80 -5.44 -11.33 -8.10
CA PRO A 80 -4.45 -10.33 -8.50
C PRO A 80 -4.13 -10.33 -9.99
N THR A 81 -4.71 -11.20 -10.81
CA THR A 81 -4.28 -11.43 -12.20
C THR A 81 -4.39 -10.19 -13.07
N PHE A 82 -5.41 -9.33 -12.84
CA PHE A 82 -5.55 -8.08 -13.58
C PHE A 82 -4.38 -7.11 -13.34
N LEU A 83 -3.72 -7.17 -12.19
CA LEU A 83 -2.57 -6.31 -11.86
C LEU A 83 -1.39 -6.57 -12.81
N LEU A 84 -1.26 -7.80 -13.32
CA LEU A 84 -0.12 -8.21 -14.14
C LEU A 84 -0.08 -7.50 -15.51
N SER A 85 -1.22 -7.01 -15.99
CA SER A 85 -1.32 -6.28 -17.26
C SER A 85 -1.04 -4.78 -17.15
N LEU A 86 -1.03 -4.22 -15.94
CA LEU A 86 -0.98 -2.77 -15.74
C LEU A 86 0.43 -2.16 -15.87
N CYS A 87 1.46 -2.92 -15.53
CA CYS A 87 2.85 -2.50 -15.59
C CYS A 87 3.75 -3.66 -16.03
N ALA A 88 4.91 -3.33 -16.62
CA ALA A 88 5.92 -4.34 -16.94
C ALA A 88 6.65 -4.85 -15.69
N ASN A 89 6.82 -3.99 -14.69
CA ASN A 89 7.47 -4.29 -13.42
C ASN A 89 6.43 -4.27 -12.29
N GLN A 90 6.36 -5.35 -11.51
CA GLN A 90 5.41 -5.44 -10.41
C GLN A 90 6.09 -5.89 -9.13
N ILE A 91 5.63 -5.34 -8.01
CA ILE A 91 5.87 -5.80 -6.64
C ILE A 91 4.51 -5.87 -5.95
N ILE A 92 4.07 -7.07 -5.58
CA ILE A 92 2.74 -7.32 -5.02
C ILE A 92 2.91 -7.97 -3.66
N TRP A 93 2.52 -7.26 -2.61
CA TRP A 93 2.55 -7.74 -1.24
C TRP A 93 1.46 -8.77 -0.96
N GLY A 94 1.67 -9.61 0.06
CA GLY A 94 0.72 -10.65 0.45
C GLY A 94 0.59 -11.79 -0.55
N ALA A 95 1.54 -11.91 -1.48
CA ALA A 95 1.47 -12.87 -2.57
C ALA A 95 1.44 -14.35 -2.11
N ASN A 96 1.84 -14.63 -0.88
CA ASN A 96 1.68 -15.96 -0.27
C ASN A 96 0.21 -16.39 -0.12
N TYR A 97 -0.75 -15.45 -0.09
CA TYR A 97 -2.18 -15.76 -0.01
C TYR A 97 -2.81 -16.13 -1.37
N PHE A 98 -2.17 -15.72 -2.48
CA PHE A 98 -2.68 -15.94 -3.85
C PHE A 98 -1.58 -16.33 -4.84
N HIS A 99 -0.50 -16.97 -4.34
CA HIS A 99 0.68 -17.35 -5.15
C HIS A 99 0.34 -18.25 -6.35
N ASN A 100 -0.70 -19.06 -6.26
CA ASN A 100 -1.16 -19.95 -7.32
C ASN A 100 -1.77 -19.22 -8.53
N LEU A 101 -2.10 -17.93 -8.38
CA LEU A 101 -2.62 -17.07 -9.44
C LEU A 101 -1.55 -16.19 -10.09
N LEU A 102 -0.36 -16.14 -9.49
CA LEU A 102 0.76 -15.38 -10.02
C LEU A 102 1.63 -16.29 -10.91
N PRO A 103 2.32 -15.73 -11.92
CA PRO A 103 3.29 -16.49 -12.70
C PRO A 103 4.35 -17.12 -11.81
N LEU A 104 4.72 -18.37 -12.13
CA LEU A 104 5.77 -19.06 -11.40
C LEU A 104 7.05 -18.24 -11.45
N ASN A 105 7.56 -17.86 -10.29
CA ASN A 105 8.74 -17.03 -10.16
C ASN A 105 9.47 -17.38 -8.86
N THR A 106 10.79 -17.31 -8.88
CA THR A 106 11.66 -17.47 -7.72
C THR A 106 12.00 -16.13 -7.06
N LYS A 107 11.43 -15.02 -7.55
CA LYS A 107 11.75 -13.66 -7.11
C LYS A 107 10.79 -13.23 -6.02
N TRP A 108 11.34 -13.03 -4.82
CA TRP A 108 10.59 -12.65 -3.64
C TRP A 108 11.28 -11.52 -2.88
N ILE A 109 10.47 -10.66 -2.30
CA ILE A 109 10.91 -9.64 -1.35
C ILE A 109 10.36 -10.04 0.02
N VAL A 110 11.21 -10.00 1.02
CA VAL A 110 10.87 -10.34 2.41
C VAL A 110 11.04 -9.09 3.26
N TRP A 111 10.00 -8.66 3.92
CA TRP A 111 10.10 -7.72 5.02
C TRP A 111 10.20 -8.48 6.33
N ASP A 112 11.40 -8.50 6.91
CA ASP A 112 11.71 -9.03 8.22
C ASP A 112 11.32 -7.98 9.28
N LYS A 113 10.35 -8.33 10.14
CA LYS A 113 9.81 -7.41 11.17
C LYS A 113 10.68 -7.35 12.42
N ASP A 114 11.78 -8.09 12.46
CA ASP A 114 12.72 -8.14 13.58
C ASP A 114 12.01 -8.36 14.94
N ARG A 115 11.14 -9.37 14.97
CA ARG A 115 10.35 -9.67 16.17
C ARG A 115 11.09 -10.63 17.09
N PRO A 116 10.87 -10.53 18.41
CA PRO A 116 11.32 -11.55 19.35
C PRO A 116 10.68 -12.91 19.03
N GLU A 117 11.43 -13.98 19.24
CA GLU A 117 10.93 -15.36 19.12
C GLU A 117 9.70 -15.59 20.00
N GLY A 118 8.80 -16.49 19.57
CA GLY A 118 7.61 -16.90 20.34
C GLY A 118 6.42 -15.94 20.24
N THR A 119 6.42 -14.95 19.32
CA THR A 119 5.24 -14.14 19.07
C THR A 119 4.24 -14.88 18.17
N THR A 120 2.94 -14.64 18.38
CA THR A 120 1.86 -15.26 17.59
C THR A 120 1.57 -14.58 16.25
N PHE A 121 2.29 -13.52 15.94
CA PHE A 121 2.15 -12.76 14.69
C PHE A 121 3.26 -13.14 13.71
N SER A 122 3.01 -12.98 12.41
CA SER A 122 3.99 -13.26 11.37
C SER A 122 5.30 -12.49 11.56
N ASP A 123 6.42 -13.20 11.51
CA ASP A 123 7.77 -12.63 11.66
C ASP A 123 8.17 -11.80 10.43
N CYS A 124 7.59 -12.09 9.28
CA CYS A 124 7.86 -11.40 8.03
C CYS A 124 6.58 -11.22 7.19
N GLU A 125 6.69 -10.37 6.19
CA GLU A 125 5.74 -10.28 5.09
C GLU A 125 6.45 -10.51 3.75
N LEU A 126 5.71 -11.07 2.80
CA LEU A 126 6.25 -11.48 1.50
C LEU A 126 5.63 -10.68 0.38
N ALA A 127 6.45 -10.26 -0.58
CA ALA A 127 5.99 -9.74 -1.85
C ALA A 127 6.57 -10.55 -3.00
N TRP A 128 5.74 -10.86 -3.97
CA TRP A 128 6.15 -11.39 -5.26
C TRP A 128 6.61 -10.24 -6.17
N THR A 129 7.62 -10.49 -7.01
CA THR A 129 8.03 -9.48 -7.99
C THR A 129 8.36 -10.11 -9.34
N SER A 130 7.94 -9.44 -10.43
CA SER A 130 8.30 -9.80 -11.80
C SER A 130 9.71 -9.34 -12.17
N ILE A 131 10.34 -8.49 -11.36
CA ILE A 131 11.61 -7.83 -11.71
C ILE A 131 12.77 -8.80 -11.64
N LYS A 132 13.64 -8.79 -12.64
CA LYS A 132 14.85 -9.59 -12.68
C LYS A 132 15.83 -9.13 -11.60
N GLY A 133 16.57 -10.06 -10.99
CA GLY A 133 17.54 -9.76 -9.92
C GLY A 133 17.82 -10.96 -9.03
N VAL A 134 18.18 -10.71 -7.75
CA VAL A 134 18.38 -11.78 -6.76
C VAL A 134 17.07 -12.52 -6.49
N ALA A 135 17.19 -13.83 -6.24
CA ALA A 135 16.00 -14.68 -6.06
C ALA A 135 15.16 -14.25 -4.87
N VAL A 136 15.79 -13.98 -3.72
CA VAL A 136 15.11 -13.49 -2.52
C VAL A 136 15.90 -12.32 -1.95
N LYS A 137 15.24 -11.16 -1.77
CA LYS A 137 15.83 -9.98 -1.15
C LYS A 137 15.11 -9.64 0.14
N LYS A 138 15.87 -9.49 1.22
CA LYS A 138 15.37 -9.20 2.54
C LYS A 138 15.60 -7.73 2.90
N TYR A 139 14.57 -7.10 3.48
CA TYR A 139 14.62 -5.79 4.12
C TYR A 139 14.22 -5.94 5.58
N LYS A 140 14.97 -5.28 6.47
CA LYS A 140 14.73 -5.35 7.91
C LYS A 140 14.17 -4.03 8.42
N CYS A 141 13.05 -4.11 9.12
CA CYS A 141 12.46 -2.95 9.80
C CYS A 141 11.62 -3.43 10.97
N THR A 142 12.03 -3.06 12.18
CA THR A 142 11.29 -3.42 13.40
C THR A 142 9.93 -2.75 13.40
N TRP A 143 8.89 -3.56 13.38
CA TRP A 143 7.51 -3.11 13.34
C TRP A 143 6.62 -4.03 14.15
N ASN A 144 6.45 -3.69 15.41
CA ASN A 144 5.53 -4.37 16.31
C ASN A 144 4.57 -3.34 16.93
N GLY A 145 3.61 -3.79 17.72
CA GLY A 145 2.60 -2.89 18.29
C GLY A 145 3.16 -1.72 19.12
N MET A 146 4.38 -1.83 19.64
CA MET A 146 5.02 -0.82 20.48
C MET A 146 6.19 -0.10 19.82
N VAL A 147 6.97 -0.79 19.00
CA VAL A 147 8.13 -0.22 18.29
C VAL A 147 7.85 -0.13 16.82
N ARG A 148 8.04 1.06 16.23
CA ARG A 148 7.90 1.36 14.81
C ARG A 148 9.12 2.13 14.35
N GLU A 149 10.10 1.39 13.87
CA GLU A 149 11.38 1.96 13.44
C GLU A 149 11.18 3.01 12.34
N GLY A 150 11.68 4.22 12.60
CA GLY A 150 11.65 5.32 11.64
C GLY A 150 10.30 6.06 11.53
N GLU A 151 9.31 5.75 12.36
CA GLU A 151 8.03 6.47 12.41
C GLU A 151 7.66 6.84 13.84
N SER A 152 7.48 8.15 14.09
CA SER A 152 6.98 8.69 15.36
C SER A 152 5.46 8.88 15.38
N GLU A 153 4.84 8.91 14.20
CA GLU A 153 3.40 9.15 14.06
C GLU A 153 2.56 7.95 14.51
N LYS A 154 1.36 8.21 15.02
CA LYS A 154 0.41 7.15 15.37
C LYS A 154 0.03 6.34 14.12
N ARG A 155 -0.05 5.00 14.27
CA ARG A 155 -0.56 4.13 13.21
C ARG A 155 -2.00 4.51 12.85
N ILE A 156 -2.25 4.75 11.57
CA ILE A 156 -3.54 5.27 11.06
C ILE A 156 -4.34 4.15 10.38
N HIS A 157 -3.66 3.20 9.74
CA HIS A 157 -4.30 2.10 9.02
C HIS A 157 -3.87 0.74 9.60
N PRO A 158 -4.79 -0.26 9.67
CA PRO A 158 -4.51 -1.57 10.27
C PRO A 158 -3.37 -2.34 9.58
N THR A 159 -3.22 -2.17 8.28
CA THR A 159 -2.17 -2.84 7.47
C THR A 159 -1.11 -1.87 6.96
N GLN A 160 -0.91 -0.72 7.65
CA GLN A 160 0.07 0.30 7.25
C GLN A 160 1.48 -0.30 7.11
N LYS A 161 2.08 -0.15 5.92
CA LYS A 161 3.48 -0.50 5.67
C LYS A 161 4.42 0.59 6.22
N PRO A 162 5.58 0.21 6.78
CA PRO A 162 6.59 1.18 7.22
C PRO A 162 7.12 2.02 6.06
N LEU A 163 7.25 3.32 6.27
CA LEU A 163 7.86 4.22 5.28
C LEU A 163 9.30 3.82 4.93
N LYS A 164 10.06 3.31 5.91
CA LYS A 164 11.42 2.81 5.69
C LYS A 164 11.42 1.73 4.61
N ILE A 165 10.59 0.71 4.74
CA ILE A 165 10.48 -0.41 3.78
C ILE A 165 10.07 0.10 2.40
N CYS A 166 9.03 0.94 2.32
CA CYS A 166 8.60 1.51 1.04
C CYS A 166 9.74 2.29 0.35
N LYS A 167 10.46 3.14 1.10
CA LYS A 167 11.57 3.94 0.57
C LYS A 167 12.73 3.08 0.06
N GLU A 168 13.16 2.08 0.85
CA GLU A 168 14.27 1.21 0.48
C GLU A 168 13.94 0.43 -0.79
N ILE A 169 12.74 -0.16 -0.88
CA ILE A 169 12.31 -0.89 -2.05
C ILE A 169 12.18 0.02 -3.28
N LEU A 170 11.57 1.20 -3.14
CA LEU A 170 11.48 2.15 -4.25
C LEU A 170 12.87 2.60 -4.74
N ASN A 171 13.84 2.79 -3.85
CA ASN A 171 15.20 3.14 -4.24
C ASN A 171 15.91 2.02 -5.02
N ASP A 172 15.65 0.76 -4.66
CA ASP A 172 16.28 -0.39 -5.31
C ASP A 172 15.64 -0.76 -6.65
N TYR A 173 14.33 -0.51 -6.81
CA TYR A 173 13.55 -1.03 -7.94
C TYR A 173 12.97 0.06 -8.86
N SER A 174 13.24 1.33 -8.59
CA SER A 174 12.81 2.44 -9.44
C SER A 174 13.83 3.58 -9.45
N LYS A 175 13.67 4.52 -10.37
CA LYS A 175 14.50 5.71 -10.53
C LYS A 175 13.73 6.95 -10.05
N LYS A 176 14.47 8.06 -9.83
CA LYS A 176 13.84 9.36 -9.60
C LYS A 176 12.95 9.72 -10.78
N ASN A 177 11.79 10.29 -10.48
CA ASN A 177 10.72 10.68 -11.41
C ASN A 177 9.95 9.51 -12.04
N ASP A 178 10.29 8.24 -11.77
CA ASP A 178 9.46 7.12 -12.18
C ASP A 178 8.05 7.25 -11.57
N LYS A 179 7.04 6.86 -12.35
CA LYS A 179 5.64 6.78 -11.93
C LYS A 179 5.40 5.43 -11.29
N ILE A 180 4.95 5.48 -10.06
CA ILE A 180 4.64 4.32 -9.21
C ILE A 180 3.14 4.21 -9.10
N LEU A 181 2.59 3.06 -9.52
CA LEU A 181 1.17 2.76 -9.40
C LEU A 181 0.92 1.97 -8.12
N ASP A 182 0.03 2.47 -7.26
CA ASP A 182 -0.47 1.75 -6.09
C ASP A 182 -2.00 1.83 -6.05
N LEU A 183 -2.66 0.69 -6.26
CA LEU A 183 -4.12 0.61 -6.36
C LEU A 183 -4.82 0.35 -5.02
N PHE A 184 -4.05 0.22 -3.93
CA PHE A 184 -4.56 -0.04 -2.58
C PHE A 184 -3.76 0.77 -1.56
N LEU A 185 -3.85 2.11 -1.66
CA LEU A 185 -3.00 3.05 -0.91
C LEU A 185 -3.15 2.99 0.61
N GLY A 186 -4.32 2.56 1.12
CA GLY A 186 -4.60 2.53 2.55
C GLY A 186 -4.34 3.89 3.22
N SER A 187 -3.32 3.99 4.05
CA SER A 187 -2.92 5.26 4.69
C SER A 187 -1.96 6.12 3.87
N GLY A 188 -1.62 5.73 2.64
CA GLY A 188 -0.76 6.48 1.74
C GLY A 188 0.74 6.35 1.99
N SER A 189 1.20 5.24 2.59
CA SER A 189 2.64 5.04 2.83
C SER A 189 3.46 5.08 1.53
N THR A 190 2.95 4.48 0.45
CA THR A 190 3.59 4.53 -0.87
C THR A 190 3.68 5.95 -1.40
N LEU A 191 2.62 6.75 -1.28
CA LEU A 191 2.61 8.14 -1.76
C LEU A 191 3.63 9.00 -1.00
N ILE A 192 3.68 8.90 0.33
CA ILE A 192 4.67 9.62 1.14
C ILE A 192 6.09 9.13 0.86
N ALA A 193 6.29 7.84 0.62
CA ALA A 193 7.59 7.31 0.21
C ALA A 193 8.03 7.86 -1.15
N CYS A 194 7.11 7.97 -2.11
CA CYS A 194 7.35 8.59 -3.42
C CYS A 194 7.74 10.06 -3.29
N GLU A 195 7.03 10.83 -2.45
CA GLU A 195 7.38 12.23 -2.17
C GLU A 195 8.82 12.33 -1.62
N LYS A 196 9.14 11.53 -0.59
CA LYS A 196 10.47 11.53 0.06
C LYS A 196 11.62 11.08 -0.84
N THR A 197 11.33 10.31 -1.90
CA THR A 197 12.34 9.70 -2.78
C THR A 197 12.33 10.26 -4.20
N ASN A 198 11.57 11.34 -4.43
CA ASN A 198 11.42 11.98 -5.74
C ASN A 198 10.85 11.04 -6.83
N ARG A 199 9.89 10.19 -6.49
CA ARG A 199 9.05 9.43 -7.43
C ARG A 199 7.69 10.10 -7.54
N VAL A 200 6.90 9.71 -8.53
CA VAL A 200 5.53 10.20 -8.72
C VAL A 200 4.56 9.06 -8.41
N CYS A 201 3.66 9.25 -7.46
CA CYS A 201 2.66 8.25 -7.11
C CYS A 201 1.36 8.49 -7.88
N TYR A 202 0.85 7.46 -8.53
CA TYR A 202 -0.52 7.35 -9.01
C TYR A 202 -1.22 6.33 -8.11
N GLY A 203 -2.04 6.82 -7.21
CA GLY A 203 -2.59 6.02 -6.13
C GLY A 203 -4.11 5.96 -6.13
N MET A 204 -4.66 4.81 -5.78
CA MET A 204 -6.10 4.61 -5.60
C MET A 204 -6.41 4.09 -4.22
N GLU A 205 -7.53 4.55 -3.67
CA GLU A 205 -8.09 4.09 -2.42
C GLU A 205 -9.61 4.10 -2.51
N LEU A 206 -10.25 3.06 -2.03
CA LEU A 206 -11.71 2.91 -2.13
C LEU A 206 -12.45 3.65 -1.01
N ASP A 207 -11.90 3.67 0.20
CA ASP A 207 -12.52 4.34 1.34
C ASP A 207 -12.27 5.85 1.30
N THR A 208 -13.35 6.62 1.18
CA THR A 208 -13.31 8.09 1.13
C THR A 208 -12.60 8.70 2.34
N LYS A 209 -12.73 8.09 3.52
CA LYS A 209 -12.06 8.58 4.75
C LYS A 209 -10.57 8.32 4.73
N TYR A 210 -10.11 7.19 4.16
CA TYR A 210 -8.68 6.99 3.97
C TYR A 210 -8.13 7.90 2.88
N CYS A 211 -8.90 8.24 1.85
CA CYS A 211 -8.51 9.30 0.92
C CYS A 211 -8.30 10.65 1.62
N ASP A 212 -9.18 11.04 2.56
CA ASP A 212 -8.97 12.25 3.38
C ASP A 212 -7.69 12.15 4.20
N VAL A 213 -7.43 11.01 4.84
CA VAL A 213 -6.21 10.76 5.62
C VAL A 213 -4.95 10.89 4.74
N ILE A 214 -4.96 10.34 3.53
CA ILE A 214 -3.85 10.45 2.59
C ILE A 214 -3.56 11.90 2.24
N ILE A 215 -4.61 12.66 1.94
CA ILE A 215 -4.50 14.09 1.60
C ILE A 215 -3.96 14.88 2.78
N GLU A 216 -4.55 14.73 3.96
CA GLU A 216 -4.10 15.42 5.18
C GLU A 216 -2.64 15.10 5.51
N ARG A 217 -2.26 13.84 5.42
CA ARG A 217 -0.90 13.37 5.67
C ARG A 217 0.10 14.00 4.70
N TRP A 218 -0.25 14.06 3.41
CA TRP A 218 0.60 14.71 2.40
C TRP A 218 0.67 16.23 2.61
N GLU A 219 -0.46 16.90 2.90
CA GLU A 219 -0.52 18.34 3.19
C GLU A 219 0.33 18.70 4.42
N GLN A 220 0.25 17.91 5.48
CA GLN A 220 1.07 18.11 6.70
C GLN A 220 2.56 17.91 6.42
N PHE A 221 2.89 16.88 5.63
CA PHE A 221 4.29 16.58 5.30
C PHE A 221 4.94 17.63 4.42
N THR A 222 4.22 18.16 3.41
CA THR A 222 4.76 19.06 2.40
C THR A 222 4.49 20.54 2.68
N ASN A 223 3.59 20.84 3.61
CA ASN A 223 3.03 22.18 3.85
C ASN A 223 2.38 22.79 2.58
N GLN A 224 1.89 21.95 1.68
CA GLN A 224 1.16 22.34 0.47
C GLN A 224 -0.32 21.96 0.58
N LYS A 225 -1.15 22.45 -0.35
CA LYS A 225 -2.57 22.09 -0.44
C LYS A 225 -2.85 21.20 -1.64
N ALA A 226 -3.55 20.09 -1.40
CA ALA A 226 -4.06 19.24 -2.46
C ALA A 226 -5.20 19.97 -3.22
N LYS A 227 -5.33 19.65 -4.51
CA LYS A 227 -6.35 20.25 -5.39
C LYS A 227 -7.21 19.14 -5.99
N LYS A 228 -8.52 19.31 -5.92
CA LYS A 228 -9.43 18.42 -6.63
C LYS A 228 -9.33 18.70 -8.13
N CYS A 229 -9.18 17.63 -8.91
CA CYS A 229 -9.25 17.73 -10.37
C CYS A 229 -10.73 17.83 -10.79
N GLY A 230 -10.97 18.68 -11.79
CA GLY A 230 -12.31 18.86 -12.35
C GLY A 230 -12.83 17.64 -13.12
#